data_4534a15f882b506465f3ecef8596785f
#
_entry.id   4534a15f882b506465f3ecef8596785f
#
_cell.length_a   1.000
_cell.length_b   1.000
_cell.length_c   1.000
_cell.angle_alpha   90.00
_cell.angle_beta   90.00
_cell.angle_gamma   90.00
#
_symmetry.space_group_name_H-M   'P 1'
#
loop_
_entity.id
_entity.type
_entity.pdbx_description
1 polymer ?
#
loop_
_entity_poly.entity_id
_entity_poly.type
_entity_poly.pdbx_seq_one_letter_code
_entity_poly.pdbx_strand_id
1 'polypeptide(L)'
;WEKLNKTELKKLHAFNEDYRVFLSNSKTERTFVTNSVAFAEAQGFKPVETAKKLKAGDRYYAVNKGKNVILFVMGKKPLTEGMNILGAHIDSPRMDLKQKPIYEKDGLVLMDTHYYGGIKKYQWVARAMALVGVVCKKDGTTVEINIGDKLGDPVVGVSDLLIHLAAQQLQKPAATVVEGEKLDLLVGSIPKKGIEKDPVKAYLLDLLKEQYDIEEDDFLSAEIEVVPAGEARDYGLDRSMILGYGHDDKVCAYTSLRAIAEIDKPERTSVCILVDKEEIGSVGATGAHSDFFEHVVTKLLDKQGGATLVNLHEAMENSAMLSSDVSVAYDPNYPEVYEPKNAAYFGKGICFNKYTGSRGKSGSNDASAEFMAQIRKCMDDNNVMFQTCELGKIDVGGGGTIAYILANKNMNVIDAGICVQNMHAPFETVSKADVYEAYRAYVAFLKDMK
;
A
#
# COMPACT_ATOMS: atom_id res chain seq x y z
N TRP A 1 -18.96 4.78 16.34
CA TRP A 1 -18.87 6.06 17.04
C TRP A 1 -19.63 6.07 18.37
N GLU A 2 -20.88 5.64 18.38
CA GLU A 2 -21.77 5.72 19.55
C GLU A 2 -21.29 4.95 20.79
N LYS A 3 -20.49 3.89 20.61
CA LYS A 3 -19.96 3.06 21.70
C LYS A 3 -18.67 3.62 22.33
N LEU A 4 -18.04 4.64 21.73
CA LEU A 4 -16.77 5.18 22.17
C LEU A 4 -16.95 6.24 23.27
N ASN A 5 -16.27 6.07 24.39
CA ASN A 5 -16.21 7.09 25.43
C ASN A 5 -15.18 8.19 25.07
N LYS A 6 -15.13 9.28 25.83
CA LYS A 6 -14.24 10.44 25.58
C LYS A 6 -12.74 10.05 25.51
N THR A 7 -12.31 9.08 26.29
CA THR A 7 -10.90 8.63 26.31
C THR A 7 -10.57 7.83 25.07
N GLU A 8 -11.47 6.97 24.63
CA GLU A 8 -11.33 6.18 23.40
C GLU A 8 -11.39 7.06 22.17
N LEU A 9 -12.29 8.06 22.12
CA LEU A 9 -12.33 9.05 21.05
C LEU A 9 -11.01 9.82 20.94
N LYS A 10 -10.40 10.22 22.07
CA LYS A 10 -9.11 10.88 22.06
C LYS A 10 -8.01 10.00 21.48
N LYS A 11 -7.97 8.72 21.86
CA LYS A 11 -7.01 7.73 21.31
C LYS A 11 -7.22 7.53 19.81
N LEU A 12 -8.48 7.36 19.38
CA LEU A 12 -8.85 7.21 17.97
C LEU A 12 -8.37 8.41 17.14
N HIS A 13 -8.63 9.63 17.60
CA HIS A 13 -8.20 10.83 16.87
C HIS A 13 -6.68 10.97 16.82
N ALA A 14 -5.98 10.70 17.91
CA ALA A 14 -4.52 10.73 17.94
C ALA A 14 -3.91 9.68 17.00
N PHE A 15 -4.41 8.44 17.02
CA PHE A 15 -3.95 7.37 16.12
C PHE A 15 -4.15 7.76 14.65
N ASN A 16 -5.30 8.31 14.31
CA ASN A 16 -5.61 8.72 12.95
C ASN A 16 -4.82 9.95 12.49
N GLU A 17 -4.44 10.85 13.41
CA GLU A 17 -3.55 11.96 13.07
C GLU A 17 -2.14 11.44 12.77
N ASP A 18 -1.61 10.51 13.58
CA ASP A 18 -0.34 9.84 13.30
C ASP A 18 -0.39 9.13 11.93
N TYR A 19 -1.50 8.44 11.62
CA TYR A 19 -1.70 7.79 10.32
C TYR A 19 -1.71 8.81 9.17
N ARG A 20 -2.46 9.90 9.28
CA ARG A 20 -2.56 10.94 8.26
C ARG A 20 -1.18 11.53 7.91
N VAL A 21 -0.37 11.78 8.93
CA VAL A 21 1.00 12.27 8.77
C VAL A 21 1.89 11.20 8.13
N PHE A 22 1.80 9.95 8.58
CA PHE A 22 2.59 8.84 8.02
C PHE A 22 2.26 8.61 6.55
N LEU A 23 0.97 8.58 6.18
CA LEU A 23 0.51 8.42 4.79
C LEU A 23 1.04 9.55 3.90
N SER A 24 0.98 10.80 4.36
CA SER A 24 1.47 11.97 3.63
C SER A 24 2.97 11.88 3.29
N ASN A 25 3.75 11.24 4.17
CA ASN A 25 5.20 11.08 4.01
C ASN A 25 5.62 9.73 3.39
N SER A 26 4.67 8.86 3.05
CA SER A 26 4.93 7.48 2.61
C SER A 26 4.20 7.16 1.31
N LYS A 27 4.33 8.03 0.29
CA LYS A 27 3.57 7.92 -0.96
C LYS A 27 4.01 6.77 -1.84
N THR A 28 5.29 6.40 -1.82
CA THR A 28 5.86 5.30 -2.59
C THR A 28 6.20 4.12 -1.70
N GLU A 29 6.34 2.91 -2.26
CA GLU A 29 6.78 1.74 -1.49
C GLU A 29 8.16 1.96 -0.85
N ARG A 30 9.07 2.70 -1.50
CA ARG A 30 10.39 3.03 -0.94
C ARG A 30 10.29 3.93 0.28
N THR A 31 9.51 5.01 0.18
CA THR A 31 9.32 5.93 1.32
C THR A 31 8.55 5.25 2.44
N PHE A 32 7.61 4.35 2.13
CA PHE A 32 6.91 3.56 3.13
C PHE A 32 7.86 2.63 3.89
N VAL A 33 8.75 1.90 3.19
CA VAL A 33 9.77 1.03 3.83
C VAL A 33 10.72 1.86 4.69
N THR A 34 11.22 2.98 4.20
CA THR A 34 12.13 3.86 4.96
C THR A 34 11.49 4.32 6.27
N ASN A 35 10.24 4.81 6.21
CA ASN A 35 9.51 5.26 7.38
C ASN A 35 9.12 4.12 8.32
N SER A 36 8.82 2.93 7.76
CA SER A 36 8.53 1.73 8.55
C SER A 36 9.75 1.24 9.32
N VAL A 37 10.93 1.25 8.70
CA VAL A 37 12.19 0.87 9.36
C VAL A 37 12.52 1.87 10.48
N ALA A 38 12.43 3.17 10.21
CA ALA A 38 12.68 4.19 11.22
C ALA A 38 11.72 4.04 12.42
N PHE A 39 10.43 3.79 12.15
CA PHE A 39 9.46 3.50 13.20
C PHE A 39 9.82 2.22 13.97
N ALA A 40 10.14 1.13 13.28
CA ALA A 40 10.48 -0.16 13.90
C ALA A 40 11.72 -0.06 14.80
N GLU A 41 12.77 0.62 14.35
CA GLU A 41 13.98 0.85 15.15
C GLU A 41 13.69 1.65 16.42
N ALA A 42 12.85 2.68 16.31
CA ALA A 42 12.37 3.46 17.47
C ALA A 42 11.58 2.59 18.49
N GLN A 43 10.95 1.48 18.01
CA GLN A 43 10.26 0.49 18.84
C GLN A 43 11.16 -0.69 19.27
N GLY A 44 12.47 -0.60 19.04
CA GLY A 44 13.45 -1.60 19.48
C GLY A 44 13.62 -2.81 18.58
N PHE A 45 13.08 -2.77 17.35
CA PHE A 45 13.38 -3.78 16.34
C PHE A 45 14.81 -3.61 15.83
N LYS A 46 15.43 -4.72 15.44
CA LYS A 46 16.82 -4.78 14.93
C LYS A 46 16.87 -5.58 13.63
N PRO A 47 17.85 -5.32 12.76
CA PRO A 47 18.04 -6.16 11.57
C PRO A 47 18.17 -7.64 11.95
N VAL A 48 17.48 -8.53 11.21
CA VAL A 48 17.47 -9.98 11.46
C VAL A 48 18.86 -10.60 11.39
N GLU A 49 19.79 -10.01 10.66
CA GLU A 49 21.19 -10.41 10.55
C GLU A 49 21.93 -10.31 11.90
N THR A 50 21.45 -9.46 12.81
CA THR A 50 22.02 -9.32 14.16
C THR A 50 21.61 -10.43 15.12
N ALA A 51 20.62 -11.26 14.75
CA ALA A 51 20.12 -12.35 15.56
C ALA A 51 21.19 -13.43 15.78
N LYS A 52 21.52 -13.71 17.06
CA LYS A 52 22.44 -14.78 17.45
C LYS A 52 21.70 -15.97 18.05
N LYS A 53 20.86 -15.72 19.02
CA LYS A 53 20.01 -16.69 19.71
C LYS A 53 18.67 -16.03 19.96
N LEU A 54 17.59 -16.68 19.54
CA LEU A 54 16.25 -16.14 19.64
C LEU A 54 15.67 -16.36 21.04
N LYS A 55 14.98 -15.35 21.55
CA LYS A 55 14.24 -15.36 22.82
C LYS A 55 12.85 -14.79 22.60
N ALA A 56 11.89 -15.25 23.37
CA ALA A 56 10.54 -14.68 23.38
C ALA A 56 10.58 -13.17 23.69
N GLY A 57 9.97 -12.37 22.82
CA GLY A 57 9.95 -10.92 22.88
C GLY A 57 11.07 -10.23 22.09
N ASP A 58 12.05 -10.97 21.52
CA ASP A 58 13.04 -10.38 20.62
C ASP A 58 12.33 -9.82 19.37
N ARG A 59 12.77 -8.64 18.93
CA ARG A 59 12.18 -7.89 17.83
C ARG A 59 13.16 -7.76 16.68
N TYR A 60 12.79 -8.27 15.52
CA TYR A 60 13.62 -8.23 14.31
C TYR A 60 12.87 -7.69 13.10
N TYR A 61 13.60 -7.09 12.17
CA TYR A 61 13.10 -6.76 10.84
C TYR A 61 14.06 -7.22 9.75
N ALA A 62 13.54 -7.41 8.56
CA ALA A 62 14.31 -7.67 7.33
C ALA A 62 13.78 -6.78 6.21
N VAL A 63 14.67 -6.23 5.39
CA VAL A 63 14.35 -5.40 4.23
C VAL A 63 14.82 -6.07 2.96
N ASN A 64 13.99 -6.06 1.92
CA ASN A 64 14.34 -6.55 0.59
C ASN A 64 14.35 -5.40 -0.42
N LYS A 65 15.52 -5.08 -0.96
CA LYS A 65 15.75 -4.10 -2.05
C LYS A 65 15.12 -2.71 -1.78
N GLY A 66 14.87 -2.36 -0.51
CA GLY A 66 14.22 -1.11 -0.14
C GLY A 66 12.73 -1.02 -0.51
N LYS A 67 12.08 -2.14 -0.86
CA LYS A 67 10.69 -2.17 -1.35
C LYS A 67 9.77 -3.14 -0.59
N ASN A 68 10.32 -3.98 0.29
CA ASN A 68 9.57 -4.82 1.23
C ASN A 68 10.20 -4.71 2.59
N VAL A 69 9.39 -4.89 3.62
CA VAL A 69 9.87 -5.05 4.99
C VAL A 69 9.03 -6.10 5.71
N ILE A 70 9.69 -6.94 6.48
CA ILE A 70 9.05 -7.94 7.35
C ILE A 70 9.53 -7.70 8.77
N LEU A 71 8.57 -7.67 9.72
CA LEU A 71 8.86 -7.51 11.14
C LEU A 71 8.46 -8.78 11.89
N PHE A 72 9.22 -9.12 12.93
CA PHE A 72 8.98 -10.27 13.79
C PHE A 72 9.05 -9.87 15.26
N VAL A 73 8.10 -10.33 16.05
CA VAL A 73 8.20 -10.39 17.51
C VAL A 73 8.21 -11.87 17.89
N MET A 74 9.34 -12.37 18.37
CA MET A 74 9.55 -13.79 18.63
C MET A 74 8.63 -14.30 19.73
N GLY A 75 7.96 -15.41 19.47
CA GLY A 75 7.07 -16.09 20.38
C GLY A 75 7.79 -16.95 21.42
N LYS A 76 7.02 -17.46 22.38
CA LYS A 76 7.49 -18.48 23.34
C LYS A 76 7.61 -19.85 22.71
N LYS A 77 6.76 -20.16 21.72
CA LYS A 77 6.74 -21.40 20.98
C LYS A 77 7.74 -21.38 19.81
N PRO A 78 8.26 -22.54 19.39
CA PRO A 78 9.10 -22.63 18.21
C PRO A 78 8.32 -22.24 16.95
N LEU A 79 9.03 -21.78 15.91
CA LEU A 79 8.41 -21.39 14.65
C LEU A 79 7.61 -22.51 13.98
N THR A 80 8.01 -23.77 14.17
CA THR A 80 7.30 -24.95 13.64
C THR A 80 5.89 -25.13 14.21
N GLU A 81 5.56 -24.50 15.36
CA GLU A 81 4.18 -24.46 15.87
C GLU A 81 3.33 -23.34 15.26
N GLY A 82 3.88 -22.63 14.28
CA GLY A 82 3.18 -21.61 13.51
C GLY A 82 3.37 -20.19 14.02
N MET A 83 2.99 -19.25 13.17
CA MET A 83 3.06 -17.81 13.37
C MET A 83 1.69 -17.17 13.21
N ASN A 84 1.46 -16.01 13.85
CA ASN A 84 0.32 -15.15 13.59
C ASN A 84 0.81 -13.99 12.68
N ILE A 85 0.27 -13.88 11.49
CA ILE A 85 0.81 -13.05 10.41
C ILE A 85 -0.21 -11.99 9.98
N LEU A 86 0.23 -10.73 9.90
CA LEU A 86 -0.45 -9.67 9.18
C LEU A 86 0.30 -9.42 7.88
N GLY A 87 -0.39 -9.41 6.76
CA GLY A 87 0.23 -9.14 5.46
C GLY A 87 -0.55 -8.07 4.70
N ALA A 88 0.14 -7.05 4.20
CA ALA A 88 -0.41 -5.94 3.44
C ALA A 88 0.52 -5.56 2.29
N HIS A 89 0.00 -4.86 1.28
CA HIS A 89 0.88 -4.26 0.27
C HIS A 89 1.12 -2.78 0.52
N ILE A 90 2.17 -2.24 -0.10
CA ILE A 90 2.61 -0.86 0.13
C ILE A 90 2.82 -0.06 -1.16
N ASP A 91 2.66 -0.71 -2.31
CA ASP A 91 2.49 -0.04 -3.60
C ASP A 91 1.05 0.47 -3.74
N SER A 92 0.81 1.37 -4.69
CA SER A 92 -0.52 1.91 -5.01
C SER A 92 -0.58 2.27 -6.48
N PRO A 93 -1.78 2.31 -7.09
CA PRO A 93 -1.94 2.76 -8.48
C PRO A 93 -1.38 4.17 -8.69
N ARG A 94 -0.69 4.37 -9.80
CA ARG A 94 0.02 5.62 -10.12
C ARG A 94 0.38 5.71 -11.60
N MET A 95 1.21 6.68 -11.93
CA MET A 95 1.98 6.70 -13.18
C MET A 95 3.47 6.62 -12.85
N ASP A 96 4.26 5.99 -13.71
CA ASP A 96 5.73 5.95 -13.63
C ASP A 96 6.32 6.67 -14.84
N LEU A 97 7.46 7.38 -14.68
CA LEU A 97 8.17 7.91 -15.83
C LEU A 97 8.76 6.77 -16.68
N LYS A 98 8.66 6.89 -18.02
CA LYS A 98 9.33 5.98 -18.95
C LYS A 98 10.87 6.18 -18.89
N GLN A 99 11.64 5.24 -19.46
CA GLN A 99 13.12 5.30 -19.42
C GLN A 99 13.71 6.46 -20.25
N LYS A 100 12.99 6.95 -21.25
CA LYS A 100 13.36 8.15 -22.05
C LYS A 100 12.19 9.11 -22.01
N PRO A 101 11.96 9.78 -20.85
CA PRO A 101 10.71 10.48 -20.65
C PRO A 101 10.66 11.84 -21.33
N ILE A 102 11.78 12.55 -21.45
CA ILE A 102 11.80 13.99 -21.74
C ILE A 102 11.79 14.27 -23.23
N TYR A 103 10.80 15.03 -23.68
CA TYR A 103 10.74 15.56 -25.04
C TYR A 103 10.18 16.98 -25.08
N GLU A 104 10.55 17.74 -26.11
CA GLU A 104 9.99 19.06 -26.37
C GLU A 104 9.07 19.02 -27.60
N LYS A 105 7.92 19.68 -27.48
CA LYS A 105 6.98 19.85 -28.56
C LYS A 105 6.28 21.20 -28.46
N ASP A 106 6.28 21.95 -29.56
CA ASP A 106 5.58 23.24 -29.68
C ASP A 106 5.89 24.24 -28.57
N GLY A 107 7.16 24.28 -28.09
CA GLY A 107 7.63 25.17 -27.01
C GLY A 107 7.27 24.75 -25.60
N LEU A 108 6.83 23.51 -25.44
CA LEU A 108 6.56 22.90 -24.13
C LEU A 108 7.44 21.67 -23.95
N VAL A 109 7.91 21.42 -22.75
CA VAL A 109 8.56 20.16 -22.37
C VAL A 109 7.57 19.28 -21.63
N LEU A 110 7.50 18.03 -22.08
CA LEU A 110 6.69 17.00 -21.48
C LEU A 110 7.56 15.82 -21.05
N MET A 111 7.01 15.00 -20.12
CA MET A 111 7.59 13.73 -19.73
C MET A 111 6.59 12.60 -19.97
N ASP A 112 7.01 11.62 -20.78
CA ASP A 112 6.26 10.39 -21.04
C ASP A 112 6.07 9.56 -19.78
N THR A 113 4.85 9.06 -19.56
CA THR A 113 4.53 8.17 -18.46
C THR A 113 3.95 6.84 -18.91
N HIS A 114 3.95 5.88 -17.99
CA HIS A 114 3.18 4.65 -18.08
C HIS A 114 2.37 4.48 -16.80
N TYR A 115 1.06 4.24 -16.88
CA TYR A 115 0.28 3.99 -15.67
C TYR A 115 0.59 2.60 -15.07
N TYR A 116 0.48 2.50 -13.76
CA TYR A 116 0.75 1.33 -12.92
C TYR A 116 -0.52 0.96 -12.16
N GLY A 117 -0.94 -0.32 -12.23
CA GLY A 117 -2.19 -0.78 -11.66
C GLY A 117 -3.44 -0.37 -12.45
N GLY A 118 -4.61 -0.65 -11.90
CA GLY A 118 -5.89 -0.39 -12.53
C GLY A 118 -6.44 1.00 -12.23
N ILE A 119 -6.33 1.97 -13.15
CA ILE A 119 -6.81 3.33 -12.97
C ILE A 119 -7.92 3.72 -13.94
N LYS A 120 -8.82 4.59 -13.48
CA LYS A 120 -9.70 5.38 -14.36
C LYS A 120 -8.92 6.61 -14.82
N LYS A 121 -8.28 6.54 -15.99
CA LYS A 121 -7.33 7.56 -16.48
C LYS A 121 -7.88 8.99 -16.43
N TYR A 122 -9.18 9.19 -16.65
CA TYR A 122 -9.82 10.49 -16.58
C TYR A 122 -9.81 11.15 -15.19
N GLN A 123 -9.57 10.40 -14.13
CA GLN A 123 -9.41 10.96 -12.78
C GLN A 123 -7.99 11.51 -12.53
N TRP A 124 -7.02 11.20 -13.39
CA TRP A 124 -5.60 11.48 -13.20
C TRP A 124 -5.10 12.67 -13.99
N VAL A 125 -5.97 13.35 -14.76
CA VAL A 125 -5.68 14.55 -15.53
C VAL A 125 -6.14 15.81 -14.82
N ALA A 126 -5.66 16.99 -15.27
CA ALA A 126 -6.01 18.33 -14.78
C ALA A 126 -5.84 18.52 -13.26
N ARG A 127 -4.76 17.98 -12.71
CA ARG A 127 -4.47 18.06 -11.27
C ARG A 127 -2.98 18.20 -10.97
N ALA A 128 -2.67 18.71 -9.77
CA ALA A 128 -1.30 18.81 -9.29
C ALA A 128 -0.75 17.41 -8.95
N MET A 129 0.43 17.09 -9.48
CA MET A 129 1.17 15.86 -9.26
C MET A 129 2.58 16.17 -8.76
N ALA A 130 3.15 15.23 -8.04
CA ALA A 130 4.53 15.23 -7.54
C ALA A 130 5.33 14.11 -8.20
N LEU A 131 6.65 14.30 -8.30
CA LEU A 131 7.63 13.30 -8.73
C LEU A 131 8.36 12.79 -7.50
N VAL A 132 8.21 11.50 -7.18
CA VAL A 132 8.83 10.88 -6.00
C VAL A 132 9.52 9.59 -6.41
N GLY A 133 10.77 9.42 -6.01
CA GLY A 133 11.50 8.19 -6.34
C GLY A 133 13.00 8.31 -6.26
N VAL A 134 13.71 7.55 -7.08
CA VAL A 134 15.18 7.49 -7.09
C VAL A 134 15.74 7.46 -8.51
N VAL A 135 16.92 8.03 -8.66
CA VAL A 135 17.77 7.89 -9.85
C VAL A 135 19.08 7.23 -9.43
N CYS A 136 19.36 6.05 -9.99
CA CYS A 136 20.62 5.32 -9.73
C CYS A 136 21.60 5.58 -10.87
N LYS A 137 22.67 6.31 -10.59
CA LYS A 137 23.70 6.65 -11.57
C LYS A 137 24.65 5.48 -11.88
N LYS A 138 25.34 5.54 -13.02
CA LYS A 138 26.30 4.51 -13.44
C LYS A 138 27.48 4.33 -12.47
N ASP A 139 27.83 5.35 -11.70
CA ASP A 139 28.90 5.28 -10.68
C ASP A 139 28.45 4.64 -9.36
N GLY A 140 27.18 4.23 -9.26
CA GLY A 140 26.57 3.64 -8.07
C GLY A 140 25.93 4.66 -7.11
N THR A 141 26.03 5.95 -7.40
CA THR A 141 25.35 6.99 -6.61
C THR A 141 23.83 6.90 -6.81
N THR A 142 23.07 7.04 -5.73
CA THR A 142 21.61 7.13 -5.78
C THR A 142 21.17 8.55 -5.36
N VAL A 143 20.36 9.17 -6.20
CA VAL A 143 19.75 10.48 -5.94
C VAL A 143 18.28 10.27 -5.62
N GLU A 144 17.84 10.75 -4.47
CA GLU A 144 16.42 10.76 -4.09
C GLU A 144 15.73 11.96 -4.75
N ILE A 145 14.55 11.70 -5.32
CA ILE A 145 13.70 12.71 -5.95
C ILE A 145 12.42 12.85 -5.13
N ASN A 146 12.12 14.09 -4.76
CA ASN A 146 10.82 14.48 -4.19
C ASN A 146 10.54 15.92 -4.62
N ILE A 147 9.77 16.08 -5.68
CA ILE A 147 9.45 17.38 -6.29
C ILE A 147 7.92 17.53 -6.34
N GLY A 148 7.39 18.55 -5.73
CA GLY A 148 5.98 18.90 -5.79
C GLY A 148 5.14 18.41 -4.60
N ASP A 149 5.73 17.67 -3.67
CA ASP A 149 4.98 17.11 -2.55
C ASP A 149 4.93 18.06 -1.32
N LYS A 150 5.90 18.95 -1.18
CA LYS A 150 5.95 19.93 -0.11
C LYS A 150 5.28 21.23 -0.51
N LEU A 151 4.69 21.91 0.46
CA LEU A 151 4.12 23.24 0.24
C LEU A 151 5.21 24.22 -0.22
N GLY A 152 5.00 24.83 -1.38
CA GLY A 152 5.96 25.76 -2.00
C GLY A 152 6.80 25.14 -3.12
N ASP A 153 6.80 23.81 -3.26
CA ASP A 153 7.45 23.15 -4.40
C ASP A 153 6.67 23.42 -5.71
N PRO A 154 7.36 23.44 -6.86
CA PRO A 154 6.68 23.41 -8.15
C PRO A 154 6.00 22.07 -8.34
N VAL A 155 4.76 22.07 -8.84
CA VAL A 155 4.03 20.85 -9.19
C VAL A 155 4.06 20.63 -10.71
N VAL A 156 3.83 19.38 -11.13
CA VAL A 156 3.65 18.98 -12.52
C VAL A 156 2.24 18.45 -12.72
N GLY A 157 1.84 18.10 -13.94
CA GLY A 157 0.52 17.53 -14.17
C GLY A 157 0.26 17.21 -15.63
N VAL A 158 -0.74 16.36 -15.84
CA VAL A 158 -1.25 16.02 -17.19
C VAL A 158 -2.34 17.01 -17.54
N SER A 159 -2.24 17.64 -18.72
CA SER A 159 -3.30 18.51 -19.22
C SER A 159 -4.53 17.73 -19.68
N ASP A 160 -5.69 18.31 -19.59
CA ASP A 160 -6.91 17.81 -20.22
C ASP A 160 -7.46 18.83 -21.22
N LEU A 161 -8.26 18.36 -22.17
CA LEU A 161 -8.85 19.24 -23.17
C LEU A 161 -9.95 20.08 -22.52
N LEU A 162 -9.92 21.39 -22.78
CA LEU A 162 -10.99 22.28 -22.30
C LEU A 162 -12.34 21.92 -22.90
N ILE A 163 -13.41 22.17 -22.16
CA ILE A 163 -14.78 21.79 -22.51
C ILE A 163 -15.23 22.30 -23.87
N HIS A 164 -14.82 23.50 -24.28
CA HIS A 164 -15.22 24.11 -25.58
C HIS A 164 -14.59 23.44 -26.80
N LEU A 165 -13.56 22.62 -26.65
CA LEU A 165 -12.93 21.82 -27.71
C LEU A 165 -13.16 20.32 -27.54
N ALA A 166 -13.86 19.90 -26.49
CA ALA A 166 -13.98 18.49 -26.06
C ALA A 166 -15.15 17.73 -26.76
N ALA A 167 -15.86 18.31 -27.72
CA ALA A 167 -17.07 17.70 -28.29
C ALA A 167 -16.87 16.26 -28.80
N GLN A 168 -15.75 15.97 -29.43
CA GLN A 168 -15.41 14.61 -29.90
C GLN A 168 -14.88 13.71 -28.76
N GLN A 169 -14.10 14.29 -27.84
CA GLN A 169 -13.58 13.57 -26.66
C GLN A 169 -14.71 13.04 -25.78
N LEU A 170 -15.73 13.86 -25.52
CA LEU A 170 -16.88 13.52 -24.67
C LEU A 170 -17.79 12.43 -25.26
N GLN A 171 -17.66 12.11 -26.55
CA GLN A 171 -18.38 10.99 -27.17
C GLN A 171 -17.66 9.64 -27.04
N LYS A 172 -16.40 9.64 -26.58
CA LYS A 172 -15.64 8.41 -26.36
C LYS A 172 -16.12 7.68 -25.11
N PRO A 173 -16.07 6.34 -25.08
CA PRO A 173 -16.26 5.58 -23.83
C PRO A 173 -15.29 6.07 -22.75
N ALA A 174 -15.70 6.05 -21.48
CA ALA A 174 -14.88 6.50 -20.35
C ALA A 174 -13.51 5.81 -20.29
N ALA A 175 -13.41 4.54 -20.69
CA ALA A 175 -12.14 3.80 -20.74
C ALA A 175 -11.12 4.37 -21.75
N THR A 176 -11.57 5.11 -22.75
CA THR A 176 -10.76 5.66 -23.85
C THR A 176 -10.84 7.17 -23.96
N VAL A 177 -11.60 7.84 -23.10
CA VAL A 177 -11.75 9.31 -23.10
C VAL A 177 -10.40 10.00 -22.88
N VAL A 178 -9.53 9.40 -22.09
CA VAL A 178 -8.10 9.72 -21.95
C VAL A 178 -7.31 8.49 -22.42
N GLU A 179 -6.46 8.68 -23.41
CA GLU A 179 -5.61 7.62 -23.95
C GLU A 179 -4.34 7.48 -23.07
N GLY A 180 -3.84 6.25 -22.87
CA GLY A 180 -2.66 5.99 -22.02
C GLY A 180 -1.41 6.76 -22.48
N GLU A 181 -1.17 6.82 -23.80
CA GLU A 181 -0.05 7.57 -24.40
C GLU A 181 -0.24 9.11 -24.39
N LYS A 182 -1.28 9.61 -23.73
CA LYS A 182 -1.52 11.05 -23.50
C LYS A 182 -1.47 11.44 -22.04
N LEU A 183 -0.99 10.54 -21.19
CA LEU A 183 -0.73 10.81 -19.78
C LEU A 183 0.66 11.44 -19.57
N ASP A 184 1.02 12.40 -20.44
CA ASP A 184 2.33 13.05 -20.39
C ASP A 184 2.28 14.28 -19.49
N LEU A 185 3.28 14.41 -18.65
CA LEU A 185 3.39 15.51 -17.69
C LEU A 185 3.91 16.77 -18.38
N LEU A 186 3.22 17.87 -18.22
CA LEU A 186 3.75 19.20 -18.57
C LEU A 186 4.71 19.65 -17.47
N VAL A 187 5.99 19.89 -17.83
CA VAL A 187 7.05 20.17 -16.86
C VAL A 187 7.82 21.47 -17.10
N GLY A 188 7.65 22.13 -18.26
CA GLY A 188 8.35 23.39 -18.51
C GLY A 188 7.97 24.09 -19.81
N SER A 189 8.27 25.41 -19.86
CA SER A 189 7.99 26.27 -21.03
C SER A 189 9.01 27.41 -21.22
N ILE A 190 10.09 27.45 -20.45
CA ILE A 190 11.10 28.52 -20.55
C ILE A 190 12.22 28.08 -21.50
N PRO A 191 12.45 28.76 -22.64
CA PRO A 191 13.53 28.41 -23.55
C PRO A 191 14.89 28.90 -23.07
N LYS A 192 15.93 28.09 -23.23
CA LYS A 192 17.33 28.48 -23.02
C LYS A 192 17.82 29.40 -24.13
N LYS A 193 18.35 30.56 -23.79
CA LYS A 193 18.85 31.53 -24.77
C LYS A 193 20.00 30.95 -25.58
N GLY A 194 19.95 31.19 -26.93
CA GLY A 194 21.02 30.80 -27.85
C GLY A 194 21.00 29.34 -28.29
N ILE A 195 19.99 28.57 -27.87
CA ILE A 195 19.74 27.22 -28.34
C ILE A 195 18.61 27.22 -29.37
N GLU A 196 18.85 26.71 -30.57
CA GLU A 196 17.87 26.66 -31.64
C GLU A 196 17.01 25.38 -31.59
N LYS A 197 17.62 24.24 -31.23
CA LYS A 197 16.93 22.96 -31.18
C LYS A 197 16.59 22.59 -29.72
N ASP A 198 15.32 22.32 -29.48
CA ASP A 198 14.78 21.91 -28.18
C ASP A 198 15.22 22.84 -27.02
N PRO A 199 15.04 24.18 -27.15
CA PRO A 199 15.57 25.13 -26.16
C PRO A 199 14.92 25.03 -24.78
N VAL A 200 13.66 24.61 -24.70
CA VAL A 200 12.96 24.44 -23.40
C VAL A 200 13.47 23.18 -22.70
N LYS A 201 13.64 22.10 -23.45
CA LYS A 201 14.27 20.87 -22.93
C LYS A 201 15.69 21.13 -22.41
N ALA A 202 16.49 21.91 -23.18
CA ALA A 202 17.83 22.27 -22.76
C ALA A 202 17.84 23.05 -21.44
N TYR A 203 16.88 23.94 -21.21
CA TYR A 203 16.75 24.67 -19.95
C TYR A 203 16.35 23.73 -18.79
N LEU A 204 15.40 22.82 -19.02
CA LEU A 204 14.99 21.83 -18.00
C LEU A 204 16.15 20.93 -17.60
N LEU A 205 16.96 20.46 -18.56
CA LEU A 205 18.12 19.63 -18.27
C LEU A 205 19.17 20.37 -17.44
N ASP A 206 19.38 21.68 -17.68
CA ASP A 206 20.26 22.50 -16.83
C ASP A 206 19.72 22.57 -15.39
N LEU A 207 18.41 22.75 -15.20
CA LEU A 207 17.79 22.76 -13.87
C LEU A 207 17.98 21.42 -13.14
N LEU A 208 17.75 20.31 -13.83
CA LEU A 208 17.93 18.97 -13.27
C LEU A 208 19.39 18.72 -12.90
N LYS A 209 20.32 19.17 -13.73
CA LYS A 209 21.77 19.06 -13.44
C LYS A 209 22.16 19.93 -12.26
N GLU A 210 21.68 21.17 -12.18
CA GLU A 210 22.02 22.12 -11.12
C GLU A 210 21.46 21.70 -9.75
N GLN A 211 20.17 21.28 -9.73
CA GLN A 211 19.47 21.02 -8.46
C GLN A 211 19.66 19.59 -7.95
N TYR A 212 19.79 18.61 -8.84
CA TYR A 212 19.81 17.18 -8.49
C TYR A 212 21.03 16.44 -9.01
N ASP A 213 21.91 17.10 -9.77
CA ASP A 213 23.06 16.49 -10.45
C ASP A 213 22.64 15.30 -11.36
N ILE A 214 21.49 15.42 -12.05
CA ILE A 214 20.92 14.42 -12.96
C ILE A 214 21.10 14.86 -14.40
N GLU A 215 21.56 13.95 -15.26
CA GLU A 215 21.63 14.11 -16.71
C GLU A 215 20.52 13.29 -17.40
N GLU A 216 20.25 13.57 -18.67
CA GLU A 216 19.18 12.90 -19.42
C GLU A 216 19.35 11.37 -19.45
N ASP A 217 20.58 10.87 -19.62
CA ASP A 217 20.89 9.44 -19.62
C ASP A 217 20.65 8.74 -18.27
N ASP A 218 20.63 9.48 -17.15
CA ASP A 218 20.40 8.92 -15.84
C ASP A 218 18.96 8.42 -15.66
N PHE A 219 18.00 8.94 -16.44
CA PHE A 219 16.62 8.43 -16.45
C PHE A 219 16.51 6.97 -16.91
N LEU A 220 17.48 6.43 -17.63
CA LEU A 220 17.51 5.01 -18.02
C LEU A 220 17.54 4.06 -16.82
N SER A 221 17.99 4.52 -15.68
CA SER A 221 18.05 3.79 -14.40
C SER A 221 17.34 4.54 -13.28
N ALA A 222 16.24 5.21 -13.60
CA ALA A 222 15.36 5.88 -12.64
C ALA A 222 14.14 5.02 -12.33
N GLU A 223 13.65 5.14 -11.11
CA GLU A 223 12.33 4.72 -10.66
C GLU A 223 11.65 5.96 -10.06
N ILE A 224 10.92 6.71 -10.87
CA ILE A 224 10.23 7.94 -10.46
C ILE A 224 8.73 7.75 -10.67
N GLU A 225 8.02 7.78 -9.55
CA GLU A 225 6.57 7.69 -9.47
C GLU A 225 5.94 9.07 -9.53
N VAL A 226 4.84 9.16 -10.27
CA VAL A 226 4.03 10.36 -10.43
C VAL A 226 2.77 10.19 -9.58
N VAL A 227 2.75 10.85 -8.46
CA VAL A 227 1.73 10.69 -7.42
C VAL A 227 0.98 12.01 -7.17
N PRO A 228 -0.24 11.99 -6.64
CA PRO A 228 -0.95 13.22 -6.28
C PRO A 228 -0.15 14.09 -5.31
N ALA A 229 0.00 15.38 -5.62
CA ALA A 229 0.69 16.34 -4.78
C ALA A 229 -0.13 16.71 -3.53
N GLY A 230 0.56 16.97 -2.43
CA GLY A 230 -0.01 17.45 -1.19
C GLY A 230 -0.35 16.37 -0.17
N GLU A 231 -0.70 16.81 1.03
CA GLU A 231 -0.94 15.95 2.19
C GLU A 231 -2.33 15.32 2.21
N ALA A 232 -2.47 14.19 2.92
CA ALA A 232 -3.75 13.66 3.34
C ALA A 232 -4.46 14.63 4.30
N ARG A 233 -5.79 14.68 4.25
CA ARG A 233 -6.61 15.66 4.99
C ARG A 233 -7.77 15.00 5.72
N ASP A 234 -8.22 15.64 6.78
CA ASP A 234 -9.55 15.37 7.34
C ASP A 234 -10.63 15.56 6.26
N TYR A 235 -11.56 14.62 6.21
CA TYR A 235 -12.65 14.61 5.25
C TYR A 235 -14.01 14.53 5.94
N GLY A 236 -15.01 15.19 5.33
CA GLY A 236 -16.31 15.47 5.95
C GLY A 236 -16.28 16.69 6.88
N LEU A 237 -17.40 17.36 7.02
CA LEU A 237 -17.51 18.55 7.87
C LEU A 237 -17.29 18.25 9.35
N ASP A 238 -17.56 17.01 9.76
CA ASP A 238 -17.37 16.45 11.09
C ASP A 238 -15.97 15.85 11.30
N ARG A 239 -15.11 15.85 10.26
CA ARG A 239 -13.76 15.28 10.27
C ARG A 239 -13.69 13.81 10.67
N SER A 240 -14.75 13.05 10.38
CA SER A 240 -14.84 11.62 10.73
C SER A 240 -14.04 10.70 9.80
N MET A 241 -13.57 11.22 8.67
CA MET A 241 -12.87 10.47 7.63
C MET A 241 -11.51 11.11 7.31
N ILE A 242 -10.70 10.39 6.53
CA ILE A 242 -9.43 10.87 5.96
C ILE A 242 -9.52 10.72 4.44
N LEU A 243 -9.18 11.79 3.72
CA LEU A 243 -8.96 11.82 2.29
C LEU A 243 -7.46 11.81 2.01
N GLY A 244 -6.95 10.82 1.28
CA GLY A 244 -5.53 10.71 0.97
C GLY A 244 -5.26 9.84 -0.25
N TYR A 245 -4.02 9.88 -0.74
CA TYR A 245 -3.54 9.02 -1.80
C TYR A 245 -2.98 7.72 -1.23
N GLY A 246 -3.43 6.59 -1.79
CA GLY A 246 -2.88 5.26 -1.50
C GLY A 246 -3.34 4.71 -0.14
N HIS A 247 -4.59 4.96 0.28
CA HIS A 247 -5.20 4.18 1.37
C HIS A 247 -5.18 2.70 1.03
N ASP A 248 -5.37 2.36 -0.23
CA ASP A 248 -5.11 1.07 -0.82
C ASP A 248 -3.60 0.88 -1.06
N ASP A 249 -2.87 0.03 -0.32
CA ASP A 249 -3.30 -0.64 0.92
C ASP A 249 -2.49 -0.13 2.13
N LYS A 250 -1.95 1.09 2.01
CA LYS A 250 -1.11 1.69 3.07
C LYS A 250 -1.86 1.89 4.40
N VAL A 251 -3.20 1.91 4.38
CA VAL A 251 -3.98 2.00 5.61
C VAL A 251 -3.90 0.70 6.40
N CYS A 252 -4.01 -0.45 5.74
CA CYS A 252 -3.85 -1.74 6.38
C CYS A 252 -2.38 -2.04 6.71
N ALA A 253 -1.45 -1.60 5.86
CA ALA A 253 -0.01 -1.71 6.13
C ALA A 253 0.41 -0.92 7.37
N TYR A 254 -0.05 0.34 7.51
CA TYR A 254 0.25 1.16 8.70
C TYR A 254 -0.37 0.59 9.97
N THR A 255 -1.63 0.19 9.92
CA THR A 255 -2.31 -0.40 11.09
C THR A 255 -1.67 -1.72 11.52
N SER A 256 -1.18 -2.52 10.57
CA SER A 256 -0.41 -3.74 10.84
C SER A 256 0.96 -3.44 11.46
N LEU A 257 1.68 -2.44 10.94
CA LEU A 257 2.95 -1.96 11.49
C LEU A 257 2.80 -1.46 12.93
N ARG A 258 1.75 -0.71 13.22
CA ARG A 258 1.44 -0.22 14.57
C ARG A 258 1.03 -1.35 15.50
N ALA A 259 0.26 -2.33 15.00
CA ALA A 259 -0.20 -3.46 15.81
C ALA A 259 0.95 -4.36 16.27
N ILE A 260 1.89 -4.70 15.39
CA ILE A 260 3.02 -5.56 15.78
C ILE A 260 3.93 -4.89 16.81
N ALA A 261 4.02 -3.56 16.81
CA ALA A 261 4.81 -2.81 17.79
C ALA A 261 4.25 -2.89 19.22
N GLU A 262 2.95 -3.15 19.39
CA GLU A 262 2.29 -3.32 20.70
C GLU A 262 2.53 -4.71 21.31
N ILE A 263 3.01 -5.67 20.52
CA ILE A 263 3.14 -7.06 20.97
C ILE A 263 4.38 -7.22 21.84
N ASP A 264 4.20 -7.85 23.00
CA ASP A 264 5.30 -8.25 23.90
C ASP A 264 5.17 -9.74 24.24
N LYS A 265 6.21 -10.52 23.96
CA LYS A 265 6.34 -11.96 24.29
C LYS A 265 5.09 -12.80 23.94
N PRO A 266 4.62 -12.80 22.69
CA PRO A 266 3.44 -13.57 22.30
C PRO A 266 3.66 -15.09 22.46
N GLU A 267 2.60 -15.87 22.49
CA GLU A 267 2.71 -17.34 22.47
C GLU A 267 3.31 -17.84 21.16
N ARG A 268 2.71 -17.49 20.03
CA ARG A 268 3.25 -17.72 18.68
C ARG A 268 4.04 -16.49 18.23
N THR A 269 5.05 -16.68 17.41
CA THR A 269 5.74 -15.56 16.78
C THR A 269 4.75 -14.71 15.99
N SER A 270 4.74 -13.40 16.27
CA SER A 270 3.95 -12.42 15.52
C SER A 270 4.76 -11.88 14.36
N VAL A 271 4.14 -11.74 13.21
CA VAL A 271 4.80 -11.29 11.96
C VAL A 271 3.96 -10.20 11.29
N CYS A 272 4.63 -9.20 10.73
CA CYS A 272 4.03 -8.22 9.82
C CYS A 272 4.81 -8.25 8.50
N ILE A 273 4.14 -8.58 7.40
CA ILE A 273 4.72 -8.67 6.05
C ILE A 273 4.17 -7.50 5.23
N LEU A 274 5.05 -6.63 4.75
CA LEU A 274 4.70 -5.51 3.90
C LEU A 274 5.39 -5.67 2.55
N VAL A 275 4.61 -5.89 1.50
CA VAL A 275 5.08 -6.29 0.16
C VAL A 275 4.79 -5.22 -0.89
N ASP A 276 5.55 -5.27 -1.98
CA ASP A 276 5.41 -4.46 -3.17
C ASP A 276 4.68 -5.23 -4.29
N LYS A 277 4.23 -4.54 -5.33
CA LYS A 277 3.74 -5.10 -6.61
C LYS A 277 2.38 -5.81 -6.57
N GLU A 278 1.59 -5.64 -5.53
CA GLU A 278 0.24 -6.23 -5.50
C GLU A 278 -0.57 -5.76 -6.71
N GLU A 279 -0.56 -4.47 -6.97
CA GLU A 279 -1.34 -3.79 -8.01
C GLU A 279 -1.02 -4.22 -9.45
N ILE A 280 0.08 -4.95 -9.64
CA ILE A 280 0.50 -5.49 -10.94
C ILE A 280 0.69 -7.02 -10.89
N GLY A 281 0.08 -7.70 -9.91
CA GLY A 281 -0.01 -9.16 -9.83
C GLY A 281 1.02 -9.83 -8.93
N SER A 282 1.67 -9.11 -8.01
CA SER A 282 2.57 -9.66 -6.97
C SER A 282 3.80 -10.42 -7.48
N VAL A 283 4.16 -10.28 -8.75
CA VAL A 283 5.26 -11.03 -9.41
C VAL A 283 6.57 -10.24 -9.33
N GLY A 284 7.68 -10.96 -9.19
CA GLY A 284 9.03 -10.41 -9.18
C GLY A 284 9.68 -10.41 -7.80
N ALA A 285 10.90 -9.88 -7.73
CA ALA A 285 11.77 -10.02 -6.56
C ALA A 285 11.26 -9.31 -5.28
N THR A 286 10.32 -8.39 -5.43
CA THR A 286 9.73 -7.62 -4.32
C THR A 286 8.23 -7.84 -4.14
N GLY A 287 7.59 -8.62 -5.03
CA GLY A 287 6.20 -9.05 -4.87
C GLY A 287 6.03 -10.17 -3.84
N ALA A 288 4.79 -10.43 -3.45
CA ALA A 288 4.45 -11.48 -2.49
C ALA A 288 4.81 -12.91 -2.97
N HIS A 289 4.93 -13.13 -4.27
CA HIS A 289 5.40 -14.39 -4.86
C HIS A 289 6.91 -14.64 -4.69
N SER A 290 7.69 -13.66 -4.23
CA SER A 290 9.12 -13.86 -3.99
C SER A 290 9.35 -14.78 -2.79
N ASP A 291 10.50 -15.48 -2.79
CA ASP A 291 10.90 -16.35 -1.68
C ASP A 291 11.39 -15.56 -0.43
N PHE A 292 11.23 -14.25 -0.42
CA PHE A 292 11.82 -13.41 0.63
C PHE A 292 11.32 -13.78 2.03
N PHE A 293 10.01 -13.99 2.20
CA PHE A 293 9.44 -14.37 3.49
C PHE A 293 9.96 -15.73 3.97
N GLU A 294 9.91 -16.76 3.11
CA GLU A 294 10.40 -18.10 3.44
C GLU A 294 11.90 -18.11 3.73
N HIS A 295 12.67 -17.30 2.99
CA HIS A 295 14.11 -17.13 3.24
C HIS A 295 14.39 -16.57 4.63
N VAL A 296 13.67 -15.52 5.05
CA VAL A 296 13.83 -14.93 6.39
C VAL A 296 13.39 -15.92 7.48
N VAL A 297 12.26 -16.62 7.30
CA VAL A 297 11.82 -17.67 8.24
C VAL A 297 12.85 -18.78 8.35
N THR A 298 13.46 -19.20 7.24
CA THR A 298 14.53 -20.21 7.23
C THR A 298 15.75 -19.74 8.02
N LYS A 299 16.16 -18.47 7.90
CA LYS A 299 17.24 -17.90 8.73
C LYS A 299 16.90 -17.95 10.22
N LEU A 300 15.66 -17.67 10.59
CA LEU A 300 15.23 -17.73 11.99
C LEU A 300 15.15 -19.17 12.50
N LEU A 301 14.68 -20.13 11.69
CA LEU A 301 14.72 -21.56 11.99
C LEU A 301 16.15 -22.06 12.21
N ASP A 302 17.13 -21.58 11.43
CA ASP A 302 18.56 -21.89 11.63
C ASP A 302 19.02 -21.45 13.03
N LYS A 303 18.61 -20.28 13.50
CA LYS A 303 18.91 -19.80 14.85
C LYS A 303 18.22 -20.59 15.96
N GLN A 304 17.16 -21.34 15.63
CA GLN A 304 16.52 -22.33 16.53
C GLN A 304 17.13 -23.73 16.39
N GLY A 305 18.10 -23.95 15.49
CA GLY A 305 18.74 -25.24 15.26
C GLY A 305 17.97 -26.18 14.34
N GLY A 306 17.05 -25.67 13.49
CA GLY A 306 16.15 -26.49 12.70
C GLY A 306 15.87 -25.96 11.29
N ALA A 307 16.86 -25.47 10.53
CA ALA A 307 16.70 -25.01 9.14
C ALA A 307 16.57 -26.18 8.16
N THR A 308 15.47 -26.92 8.24
CA THR A 308 15.13 -27.99 7.30
C THR A 308 13.90 -27.61 6.48
N LEU A 309 13.75 -28.19 5.29
CA LEU A 309 12.56 -28.02 4.46
C LEU A 309 11.28 -28.47 5.20
N VAL A 310 11.37 -29.55 5.96
CA VAL A 310 10.25 -30.05 6.79
C VAL A 310 9.83 -29.00 7.81
N ASN A 311 10.78 -28.45 8.59
CA ASN A 311 10.47 -27.47 9.60
C ASN A 311 9.94 -26.15 9.00
N LEU A 312 10.38 -25.78 7.79
CA LEU A 312 9.85 -24.63 7.07
C LEU A 312 8.37 -24.86 6.69
N HIS A 313 8.06 -26.04 6.12
CA HIS A 313 6.69 -26.37 5.75
C HIS A 313 5.77 -26.48 6.97
N GLU A 314 6.23 -27.09 8.06
CA GLU A 314 5.47 -27.13 9.33
C GLU A 314 5.22 -25.70 9.87
N ALA A 315 6.23 -24.82 9.83
CA ALA A 315 6.07 -23.43 10.26
C ALA A 315 5.01 -22.71 9.41
N MET A 316 4.98 -22.96 8.09
CA MET A 316 3.98 -22.36 7.18
C MET A 316 2.58 -22.95 7.45
N GLU A 317 2.44 -24.27 7.42
CA GLU A 317 1.16 -24.97 7.56
C GLU A 317 0.45 -24.65 8.89
N ASN A 318 1.21 -24.54 9.98
CA ASN A 318 0.69 -24.23 11.30
C ASN A 318 0.42 -22.72 11.52
N SER A 319 0.73 -21.87 10.54
CA SER A 319 0.52 -20.42 10.64
C SER A 319 -0.90 -20.00 10.27
N ALA A 320 -1.30 -18.86 10.82
CA ALA A 320 -2.54 -18.17 10.47
C ALA A 320 -2.23 -16.74 10.02
N MET A 321 -2.94 -16.26 8.99
CA MET A 321 -2.71 -14.94 8.41
C MET A 321 -4.00 -14.17 8.22
N LEU A 322 -3.98 -12.90 8.61
CA LEU A 322 -4.87 -11.88 8.07
C LEU A 322 -4.16 -11.24 6.86
N SER A 323 -4.71 -11.47 5.67
CA SER A 323 -4.37 -10.72 4.47
C SER A 323 -5.05 -9.38 4.60
N SER A 324 -4.26 -8.40 5.04
CA SER A 324 -4.77 -7.08 5.41
C SER A 324 -4.86 -6.21 4.17
N ASP A 325 -5.81 -6.52 3.28
CA ASP A 325 -6.08 -5.75 2.06
C ASP A 325 -7.42 -5.04 2.20
N VAL A 326 -7.53 -3.84 1.63
CA VAL A 326 -8.73 -3.02 1.74
C VAL A 326 -9.95 -3.69 1.10
N SER A 327 -11.13 -3.33 1.57
CA SER A 327 -12.41 -3.74 0.99
C SER A 327 -13.16 -2.53 0.44
N VAL A 328 -14.20 -2.76 -0.36
CA VAL A 328 -14.99 -1.68 -0.93
C VAL A 328 -16.07 -1.21 0.04
N ALA A 329 -16.11 0.09 0.37
CA ALA A 329 -17.18 0.67 1.16
C ALA A 329 -18.42 0.93 0.31
N TYR A 330 -19.60 0.63 0.87
CA TYR A 330 -20.89 0.96 0.24
C TYR A 330 -20.96 2.46 -0.07
N ASP A 331 -21.27 2.77 -1.34
CA ASP A 331 -21.48 4.15 -1.78
C ASP A 331 -22.95 4.35 -2.16
N PRO A 332 -23.68 5.24 -1.47
CA PRO A 332 -25.08 5.49 -1.74
C PRO A 332 -25.35 6.17 -3.10
N ASN A 333 -24.30 6.69 -3.77
CA ASN A 333 -24.42 7.20 -5.14
C ASN A 333 -24.44 6.09 -6.20
N TYR A 334 -24.02 4.87 -5.85
CA TYR A 334 -23.92 3.72 -6.76
C TYR A 334 -24.46 2.43 -6.12
N PRO A 335 -25.70 2.45 -5.58
CA PRO A 335 -26.23 1.32 -4.82
C PRO A 335 -26.39 0.04 -5.65
N GLU A 336 -26.51 0.18 -6.96
CA GLU A 336 -26.77 -0.92 -7.90
C GLU A 336 -25.60 -1.91 -8.07
N VAL A 337 -24.38 -1.52 -7.66
CA VAL A 337 -23.19 -2.40 -7.76
C VAL A 337 -22.95 -3.24 -6.50
N TYR A 338 -23.75 -3.06 -5.45
CA TYR A 338 -23.62 -3.77 -4.17
C TYR A 338 -24.76 -4.74 -3.92
N GLU A 339 -24.50 -5.78 -3.12
CA GLU A 339 -25.52 -6.56 -2.41
C GLU A 339 -25.58 -6.05 -0.96
N PRO A 340 -26.64 -5.33 -0.54
CA PRO A 340 -26.59 -4.55 0.71
C PRO A 340 -26.39 -5.36 2.00
N LYS A 341 -26.80 -6.64 2.03
CA LYS A 341 -26.60 -7.50 3.21
C LYS A 341 -25.16 -7.97 3.39
N ASN A 342 -24.39 -7.98 2.30
CA ASN A 342 -22.98 -8.40 2.28
C ASN A 342 -22.05 -7.28 1.82
N ALA A 343 -22.46 -6.03 1.96
CA ALA A 343 -21.62 -4.86 1.71
C ALA A 343 -20.95 -4.37 2.99
N ALA A 344 -19.76 -3.77 2.86
CA ALA A 344 -19.09 -3.07 3.96
C ALA A 344 -19.60 -1.63 4.09
N TYR A 345 -19.73 -1.14 5.31
CA TYR A 345 -20.22 0.20 5.62
C TYR A 345 -19.22 0.94 6.50
N PHE A 346 -19.02 2.24 6.26
CA PHE A 346 -18.22 3.10 7.14
C PHE A 346 -18.72 3.12 8.58
N GLY A 347 -17.77 3.10 9.52
CA GLY A 347 -18.05 3.15 10.95
C GLY A 347 -18.56 1.84 11.56
N LYS A 348 -18.36 0.72 10.86
CA LYS A 348 -18.76 -0.63 11.30
C LYS A 348 -17.59 -1.55 11.65
N GLY A 349 -16.38 -1.01 11.65
CA GLY A 349 -15.16 -1.73 12.02
C GLY A 349 -14.47 -2.44 10.86
N ILE A 350 -13.54 -3.33 11.19
CA ILE A 350 -12.77 -4.11 10.22
C ILE A 350 -13.68 -5.00 9.37
N CYS A 351 -13.32 -5.17 8.09
CA CYS A 351 -14.05 -6.00 7.14
C CYS A 351 -13.35 -7.36 6.99
N PHE A 352 -14.09 -8.46 7.16
CA PHE A 352 -13.62 -9.79 6.81
C PHE A 352 -14.28 -10.23 5.50
N ASN A 353 -13.46 -10.47 4.48
CA ASN A 353 -13.90 -11.08 3.22
C ASN A 353 -13.53 -12.56 3.27
N LYS A 354 -14.54 -13.44 3.43
CA LYS A 354 -14.31 -14.89 3.42
C LYS A 354 -13.67 -15.34 2.11
N TYR A 355 -14.00 -14.66 1.02
CA TYR A 355 -13.42 -14.79 -0.30
C TYR A 355 -13.46 -13.42 -1.02
N THR A 356 -12.55 -13.27 -1.96
CA THR A 356 -12.49 -12.16 -2.93
C THR A 356 -12.62 -12.77 -4.35
N GLY A 357 -11.87 -12.28 -5.33
CA GLY A 357 -11.91 -12.81 -6.69
C GLY A 357 -13.13 -12.35 -7.48
N SER A 358 -13.22 -12.75 -8.73
CA SER A 358 -14.27 -12.36 -9.65
C SER A 358 -15.10 -13.54 -10.13
N ARG A 359 -16.35 -13.27 -10.54
CA ARG A 359 -17.28 -14.30 -11.06
C ARG A 359 -17.44 -15.45 -10.05
N GLY A 360 -17.13 -16.70 -10.41
CA GLY A 360 -17.20 -17.86 -9.51
C GLY A 360 -16.03 -17.99 -8.52
N LYS A 361 -15.64 -16.91 -7.84
CA LYS A 361 -14.52 -16.84 -6.87
C LYS A 361 -13.14 -17.16 -7.48
N SER A 362 -12.96 -16.90 -8.77
CA SER A 362 -11.72 -17.21 -9.46
C SER A 362 -10.57 -16.32 -8.95
N GLY A 363 -9.40 -16.95 -8.72
CA GLY A 363 -8.18 -16.24 -8.30
C GLY A 363 -8.22 -15.72 -6.87
N SER A 364 -9.04 -16.32 -5.99
CA SER A 364 -9.14 -15.92 -4.59
C SER A 364 -8.85 -17.06 -3.62
N ASN A 365 -8.53 -16.71 -2.38
CA ASN A 365 -8.65 -17.61 -1.24
C ASN A 365 -10.13 -17.68 -0.80
N ASP A 366 -10.61 -18.85 -0.37
CA ASP A 366 -11.91 -19.03 0.28
C ASP A 366 -11.66 -19.61 1.68
N ALA A 367 -11.68 -18.76 2.70
CA ALA A 367 -11.37 -19.14 4.07
C ALA A 367 -12.32 -20.21 4.59
N SER A 368 -11.80 -21.20 5.34
CA SER A 368 -12.61 -22.28 5.91
C SER A 368 -13.60 -21.78 6.96
N ALA A 369 -14.69 -22.52 7.17
CA ALA A 369 -15.70 -22.19 8.19
C ALA A 369 -15.09 -22.23 9.60
N GLU A 370 -14.19 -23.19 9.85
CA GLU A 370 -13.48 -23.36 11.12
C GLU A 370 -12.61 -22.14 11.42
N PHE A 371 -11.83 -21.66 10.45
CA PHE A 371 -11.00 -20.47 10.62
C PHE A 371 -11.84 -19.21 10.84
N MET A 372 -12.93 -19.04 10.07
CA MET A 372 -13.90 -17.96 10.31
C MET A 372 -14.45 -17.98 11.74
N ALA A 373 -14.78 -19.15 12.28
CA ALA A 373 -15.28 -19.27 13.64
C ALA A 373 -14.22 -18.85 14.69
N GLN A 374 -12.94 -19.21 14.47
CA GLN A 374 -11.83 -18.81 15.33
C GLN A 374 -11.62 -17.29 15.28
N ILE A 375 -11.64 -16.66 14.09
CA ILE A 375 -11.52 -15.21 13.93
C ILE A 375 -12.67 -14.48 14.65
N ARG A 376 -13.91 -14.91 14.44
CA ARG A 376 -15.07 -14.32 15.12
C ARG A 376 -14.90 -14.38 16.64
N LYS A 377 -14.51 -15.54 17.15
CA LYS A 377 -14.27 -15.70 18.59
C LYS A 377 -13.17 -14.76 19.08
N CYS A 378 -12.06 -14.65 18.37
CA CYS A 378 -10.96 -13.74 18.71
C CYS A 378 -11.44 -12.28 18.77
N MET A 379 -12.23 -11.84 17.81
CA MET A 379 -12.77 -10.47 17.79
C MET A 379 -13.76 -10.22 18.94
N ASP A 380 -14.68 -11.15 19.17
CA ASP A 380 -15.69 -11.04 20.24
C ASP A 380 -15.03 -11.02 21.63
N ASP A 381 -14.06 -11.89 21.88
CA ASP A 381 -13.32 -11.96 23.14
C ASP A 381 -12.54 -10.65 23.45
N ASN A 382 -12.15 -9.91 22.42
CA ASN A 382 -11.42 -8.65 22.51
C ASN A 382 -12.30 -7.39 22.35
N ASN A 383 -13.61 -7.55 22.23
CA ASN A 383 -14.57 -6.45 22.01
C ASN A 383 -14.20 -5.59 20.78
N VAL A 384 -13.77 -6.24 19.70
CA VAL A 384 -13.47 -5.59 18.41
C VAL A 384 -14.71 -5.61 17.55
N MET A 385 -15.07 -4.47 16.98
CA MET A 385 -16.15 -4.36 16.02
C MET A 385 -15.69 -4.80 14.64
N PHE A 386 -16.45 -5.70 14.03
CA PHE A 386 -16.18 -6.20 12.69
C PHE A 386 -17.45 -6.37 11.87
N GLN A 387 -17.28 -6.47 10.57
CA GLN A 387 -18.30 -6.80 9.60
C GLN A 387 -17.77 -7.85 8.61
N THR A 388 -18.67 -8.59 7.98
CA THR A 388 -18.35 -9.51 6.88
C THR A 388 -18.91 -8.94 5.59
N CYS A 389 -18.17 -9.02 4.50
CA CYS A 389 -18.56 -8.42 3.24
C CYS A 389 -17.99 -9.15 2.02
N GLU A 390 -18.50 -8.78 0.86
CA GLU A 390 -18.02 -9.15 -0.45
C GLU A 390 -17.60 -7.89 -1.22
N LEU A 391 -16.73 -8.06 -2.22
CA LEU A 391 -16.27 -6.99 -3.11
C LEU A 391 -17.30 -6.72 -4.21
N GLY A 392 -18.45 -6.14 -3.80
CA GLY A 392 -19.55 -5.84 -4.70
C GLY A 392 -20.43 -7.06 -5.02
N LYS A 393 -21.37 -6.85 -5.92
CA LYS A 393 -22.36 -7.79 -6.37
C LYS A 393 -21.78 -8.84 -7.32
N ILE A 394 -22.30 -10.07 -7.26
CA ILE A 394 -21.90 -11.15 -8.19
C ILE A 394 -21.96 -10.66 -9.66
N ASP A 395 -20.98 -11.03 -10.47
CA ASP A 395 -20.77 -10.65 -11.86
C ASP A 395 -20.47 -9.15 -12.10
N VAL A 396 -20.47 -8.31 -11.06
CA VAL A 396 -20.14 -6.89 -11.14
C VAL A 396 -18.80 -6.58 -10.45
N GLY A 397 -18.62 -7.11 -9.24
CA GLY A 397 -17.42 -6.87 -8.42
C GLY A 397 -16.50 -8.08 -8.35
N GLY A 398 -15.42 -7.90 -7.63
CA GLY A 398 -14.39 -8.89 -7.34
C GLY A 398 -13.00 -8.41 -7.73
N GLY A 399 -11.98 -8.86 -6.99
CA GLY A 399 -10.57 -8.56 -7.22
C GLY A 399 -9.68 -9.63 -6.59
N GLY A 400 -8.40 -9.69 -6.97
CA GLY A 400 -7.39 -10.50 -6.32
C GLY A 400 -6.82 -9.78 -5.12
N THR A 401 -6.17 -10.51 -4.22
CA THR A 401 -5.39 -10.03 -3.09
C THR A 401 -4.19 -10.95 -2.90
N ILE A 402 -3.26 -10.60 -2.03
CA ILE A 402 -2.13 -11.50 -1.70
C ILE A 402 -2.53 -12.77 -0.92
N ALA A 403 -3.78 -12.88 -0.47
CA ALA A 403 -4.25 -13.96 0.40
C ALA A 403 -3.98 -15.36 -0.18
N TYR A 404 -4.29 -15.61 -1.46
CA TYR A 404 -4.12 -16.92 -2.08
C TYR A 404 -2.64 -17.34 -2.14
N ILE A 405 -1.71 -16.40 -2.20
CA ILE A 405 -0.27 -16.66 -2.32
C ILE A 405 0.24 -17.37 -1.07
N LEU A 406 -0.11 -16.85 0.10
CA LEU A 406 0.27 -17.46 1.37
C LEU A 406 -0.60 -18.66 1.72
N ALA A 407 -1.89 -18.66 1.34
CA ALA A 407 -2.76 -19.84 1.47
C ALA A 407 -2.22 -21.06 0.69
N ASN A 408 -1.56 -20.85 -0.44
CA ASN A 408 -0.88 -21.92 -1.21
C ASN A 408 0.33 -22.53 -0.46
N LYS A 409 0.73 -21.98 0.68
CA LYS A 409 1.71 -22.55 1.62
C LYS A 409 1.04 -23.36 2.73
N ASN A 410 -0.21 -23.76 2.55
CA ASN A 410 -1.07 -24.50 3.49
C ASN A 410 -1.49 -23.70 4.75
N MET A 411 -1.27 -22.39 4.79
CA MET A 411 -1.72 -21.53 5.90
C MET A 411 -3.23 -21.35 5.92
N ASN A 412 -3.77 -21.12 7.10
CA ASN A 412 -5.10 -20.55 7.25
C ASN A 412 -5.06 -19.05 6.97
N VAL A 413 -5.71 -18.57 5.91
CA VAL A 413 -5.71 -17.16 5.49
C VAL A 413 -7.13 -16.66 5.30
N ILE A 414 -7.37 -15.42 5.68
CA ILE A 414 -8.58 -14.66 5.36
C ILE A 414 -8.22 -13.22 5.05
N ASP A 415 -8.96 -12.61 4.11
CA ASP A 415 -8.85 -11.17 3.85
C ASP A 415 -9.54 -10.37 4.96
N ALA A 416 -8.82 -9.40 5.52
CA ALA A 416 -9.22 -8.68 6.72
C ALA A 416 -8.71 -7.24 6.70
N GLY A 417 -9.45 -6.33 6.07
CA GLY A 417 -9.01 -4.96 5.84
C GLY A 417 -10.00 -3.89 6.21
N ILE A 418 -9.72 -2.70 5.76
CA ILE A 418 -10.52 -1.50 6.00
C ILE A 418 -11.31 -1.18 4.75
N CYS A 419 -12.60 -0.83 4.88
CA CYS A 419 -13.35 -0.44 3.70
C CYS A 419 -13.01 0.99 3.25
N VAL A 420 -12.86 1.15 1.93
CA VAL A 420 -12.39 2.36 1.25
C VAL A 420 -13.41 2.80 0.21
N GLN A 421 -13.64 4.09 0.06
CA GLN A 421 -14.31 4.68 -1.10
C GLN A 421 -13.28 5.28 -2.05
N ASN A 422 -13.64 5.35 -3.34
CA ASN A 422 -12.78 5.86 -4.42
C ASN A 422 -11.48 5.06 -4.60
N MET A 423 -11.49 3.75 -4.30
CA MET A 423 -10.33 2.86 -4.49
C MET A 423 -9.72 3.08 -5.89
N HIS A 424 -8.37 3.13 -5.96
CA HIS A 424 -7.58 3.43 -7.16
C HIS A 424 -7.74 4.85 -7.75
N ALA A 425 -8.52 5.73 -7.10
CA ALA A 425 -8.53 7.13 -7.48
C ALA A 425 -7.32 7.87 -6.88
N PRO A 426 -6.94 9.03 -7.43
CA PRO A 426 -5.87 9.84 -6.86
C PRO A 426 -6.08 10.25 -5.40
N PHE A 427 -7.32 10.27 -4.95
CA PHE A 427 -7.68 10.46 -3.54
C PHE A 427 -8.80 9.50 -3.15
N GLU A 428 -8.53 8.73 -2.14
CA GLU A 428 -9.39 7.72 -1.56
C GLU A 428 -9.86 8.17 -0.17
N THR A 429 -10.88 7.51 0.36
CA THR A 429 -11.48 7.90 1.64
C THR A 429 -11.65 6.71 2.55
N VAL A 430 -11.25 6.85 3.82
CA VAL A 430 -11.47 5.87 4.89
C VAL A 430 -12.13 6.51 6.10
N SER A 431 -12.88 5.72 6.88
CA SER A 431 -13.43 6.14 8.16
C SER A 431 -12.38 6.01 9.27
N LYS A 432 -12.19 7.07 10.06
CA LYS A 432 -11.27 7.04 11.22
C LYS A 432 -11.63 5.97 12.26
N ALA A 433 -12.91 5.68 12.40
CA ALA A 433 -13.38 4.62 13.31
C ALA A 433 -12.91 3.25 12.83
N ASP A 434 -13.03 2.98 11.53
CA ASP A 434 -12.66 1.67 10.96
C ASP A 434 -11.15 1.47 10.96
N VAL A 435 -10.37 2.52 10.70
CA VAL A 435 -8.90 2.51 10.82
C VAL A 435 -8.46 2.12 12.24
N TYR A 436 -9.07 2.73 13.26
CA TYR A 436 -8.74 2.42 14.65
C TYR A 436 -9.21 1.03 15.08
N GLU A 437 -10.38 0.58 14.62
CA GLU A 437 -10.87 -0.78 14.91
C GLU A 437 -10.05 -1.86 14.20
N ALA A 438 -9.56 -1.62 12.98
CA ALA A 438 -8.64 -2.54 12.31
C ALA A 438 -7.31 -2.68 13.08
N TYR A 439 -6.73 -1.58 13.57
CA TYR A 439 -5.58 -1.65 14.47
C TYR A 439 -5.86 -2.51 15.71
N ARG A 440 -7.01 -2.34 16.38
CA ARG A 440 -7.41 -3.16 17.53
C ARG A 440 -7.57 -4.64 17.17
N ALA A 441 -8.18 -4.91 16.01
CA ALA A 441 -8.34 -6.27 15.49
C ALA A 441 -6.99 -6.95 15.25
N TYR A 442 -6.04 -6.24 14.66
CA TYR A 442 -4.72 -6.76 14.37
C TYR A 442 -3.92 -7.04 15.64
N VAL A 443 -4.02 -6.17 16.65
CA VAL A 443 -3.43 -6.43 17.99
C VAL A 443 -4.04 -7.68 18.60
N ALA A 444 -5.37 -7.82 18.59
CA ALA A 444 -6.07 -8.98 19.13
C ALA A 444 -5.65 -10.28 18.43
N PHE A 445 -5.59 -10.27 17.11
CA PHE A 445 -5.17 -11.42 16.29
C PHE A 445 -3.73 -11.84 16.61
N LEU A 446 -2.79 -10.91 16.59
CA LEU A 446 -1.38 -11.22 16.86
C LEU A 446 -1.16 -11.78 18.28
N LYS A 447 -1.95 -11.33 19.25
CA LYS A 447 -1.80 -11.67 20.66
C LYS A 447 -2.54 -12.95 21.05
N ASP A 448 -3.77 -13.13 20.59
CA ASP A 448 -4.72 -14.09 21.15
C ASP A 448 -5.12 -15.22 20.21
N MET A 449 -4.74 -15.16 18.92
CA MET A 449 -4.99 -16.25 17.96
C MET A 449 -4.12 -17.46 18.29
N LYS A 450 -4.77 -18.65 18.38
CA LYS A 450 -4.14 -19.91 18.81
C LYS A 450 -3.97 -20.86 17.66
#